data_b7efcf5344fa3084c2865923abdcfdf3
#
_entry.id   b7efcf5344fa3084c2865923abdcfdf3
#
_cell.length_a   1.000
_cell.length_b   1.000
_cell.length_c   1.000
_cell.angle_alpha   90.00
_cell.angle_beta   90.00
_cell.angle_gamma   90.00
#
_symmetry.space_group_name_H-M   'P 1'
#
loop_
_entity.id
_entity.type
_entity.pdbx_description
1 polymer ?
#
loop_
_entity_poly.entity_id
_entity_poly.type
_entity_poly.pdbx_seq_one_letter_code
_entity_poly.pdbx_strand_id
1 'polypeptide(L)'
;MDRTSLHQRLQAVDALLQRMQENIAFQGRMIATLDRGGHDTRAAKMFLRRLQATHAKHVADRDRLFKELANRSCAFLSGGDGGREQWLKWIWRGSY
;
A
#
# COMPACT_ATOMS: atom_id res chain seq x y z
N MET A 1 19.35 -8.71 -5.07
CA MET A 1 18.22 -9.35 -4.37
C MET A 1 17.61 -10.41 -5.27
N ASP A 2 17.41 -11.62 -4.79
CA ASP A 2 16.85 -12.68 -5.60
C ASP A 2 15.32 -12.59 -5.66
N ARG A 3 14.71 -13.40 -6.52
CA ARG A 3 13.27 -13.40 -6.76
C ARG A 3 12.47 -13.79 -5.51
N THR A 4 12.96 -14.73 -4.74
CA THR A 4 12.32 -15.19 -3.51
C THR A 4 12.30 -14.08 -2.46
N SER A 5 13.42 -13.39 -2.28
CA SER A 5 13.50 -12.26 -1.36
C SER A 5 12.55 -11.13 -1.74
N LEU A 6 12.40 -10.84 -3.03
CA LEU A 6 11.45 -9.85 -3.53
C LEU A 6 10.01 -10.24 -3.21
N HIS A 7 9.66 -11.50 -3.43
CA HIS A 7 8.32 -12.01 -3.09
C HIS A 7 8.03 -11.91 -1.59
N GLN A 8 8.98 -12.28 -0.77
CA GLN A 8 8.83 -12.19 0.69
C GLN A 8 8.64 -10.75 1.14
N ARG A 9 9.39 -9.82 0.57
CA ARG A 9 9.25 -8.39 0.87
C ARG A 9 7.90 -7.86 0.44
N LEU A 10 7.42 -8.26 -0.74
CA LEU A 10 6.11 -7.86 -1.23
C LEU A 10 5.00 -8.33 -0.30
N GLN A 11 5.06 -9.59 0.15
CA GLN A 11 4.07 -10.13 1.08
C GLN A 11 4.08 -9.36 2.40
N ALA A 12 5.25 -9.03 2.92
CA ALA A 12 5.38 -8.28 4.16
C ALA A 12 4.83 -6.86 4.01
N VAL A 13 5.11 -6.20 2.90
CA VAL A 13 4.60 -4.85 2.62
C VAL A 13 3.09 -4.88 2.45
N ASP A 14 2.54 -5.87 1.74
CA ASP A 14 1.10 -6.00 1.56
C ASP A 14 0.38 -6.19 2.89
N ALA A 15 0.91 -7.03 3.76
CA ALA A 15 0.32 -7.25 5.09
C ALA A 15 0.36 -5.96 5.93
N LEU A 16 1.46 -5.21 5.84
CA LEU A 16 1.59 -3.93 6.52
C LEU A 16 0.58 -2.92 5.99
N LEU A 17 0.45 -2.82 4.67
CA LEU A 17 -0.49 -1.89 4.03
C LEU A 17 -1.93 -2.18 4.43
N GLN A 18 -2.29 -3.46 4.48
CA GLN A 18 -3.64 -3.87 4.89
C GLN A 18 -3.92 -3.43 6.32
N ARG A 19 -3.00 -3.66 7.24
CA ARG A 19 -3.14 -3.22 8.64
C ARG A 19 -3.22 -1.71 8.76
N MET A 20 -2.42 -0.99 7.98
CA MET A 20 -2.46 0.47 7.97
C MET A 20 -3.79 1.01 7.45
N GLN A 21 -4.35 0.40 6.41
CA GLN A 21 -5.67 0.79 5.88
C GLN A 21 -6.77 0.59 6.92
N GLU A 22 -6.75 -0.53 7.62
CA GLU A 22 -7.72 -0.81 8.69
C GLU A 22 -7.59 0.21 9.81
N ASN A 23 -6.36 0.55 10.20
CA ASN A 23 -6.10 1.55 11.22
C ASN A 23 -6.55 2.95 10.78
N ILE A 24 -6.26 3.34 9.55
CA ILE A 24 -6.69 4.63 8.99
C ILE A 24 -8.21 4.73 8.99
N ALA A 25 -8.90 3.69 8.56
CA ALA A 25 -10.37 3.65 8.56
C ALA A 25 -10.92 3.76 9.98
N PHE A 26 -10.35 3.05 10.92
CA PHE A 26 -10.74 3.10 12.33
C PHE A 26 -10.56 4.50 12.91
N GLN A 27 -9.39 5.11 12.70
CA GLN A 27 -9.09 6.45 13.18
C GLN A 27 -10.04 7.48 12.57
N GLY A 28 -10.34 7.34 11.27
CA GLY A 28 -11.29 8.23 10.59
C GLY A 28 -12.69 8.17 11.22
N ARG A 29 -13.16 6.96 11.53
CA ARG A 29 -14.47 6.80 12.20
C ARG A 29 -14.48 7.39 13.60
N MET A 30 -13.39 7.19 14.36
CA MET A 30 -13.27 7.77 15.69
C MET A 30 -13.29 9.30 15.66
N ILE A 31 -12.53 9.88 14.73
CA ILE A 31 -12.49 11.33 14.57
C ILE A 31 -13.88 11.89 14.22
N ALA A 32 -14.59 11.23 13.31
CA ALA A 32 -15.93 11.64 12.94
C ALA A 32 -16.89 11.61 14.15
N THR A 33 -16.78 10.59 14.98
CA THR A 33 -17.58 10.47 16.20
C THR A 33 -17.25 11.59 17.20
N LEU A 34 -15.97 11.86 17.40
CA LEU A 34 -15.51 12.90 18.30
C LEU A 34 -15.93 14.30 17.80
N ASP A 35 -15.83 14.56 16.50
CA ASP A 35 -16.28 15.82 15.89
C ASP A 35 -17.77 16.05 16.12
N ARG A 36 -18.59 15.01 15.96
CA ARG A 36 -20.03 15.10 16.21
C ARG A 36 -20.34 15.39 17.67
N GLY A 37 -19.49 14.92 18.57
CA GLY A 37 -19.62 15.18 20.00
C GLY A 37 -19.08 16.55 20.43
N GLY A 38 -18.54 17.35 19.51
CA GLY A 38 -17.99 18.67 19.81
C GLY A 38 -16.60 18.64 20.45
N HIS A 39 -15.89 17.51 20.39
CA HIS A 39 -14.55 17.40 20.95
C HIS A 39 -13.50 18.00 20.02
N ASP A 40 -12.36 18.42 20.61
CA ASP A 40 -11.23 18.91 19.83
C ASP A 40 -10.50 17.71 19.19
N THR A 41 -10.51 17.68 17.86
CA THR A 41 -9.92 16.58 17.09
C THR A 41 -8.67 16.98 16.32
N ARG A 42 -8.09 18.14 16.60
CA ARG A 42 -6.94 18.64 15.82
C ARG A 42 -5.74 17.70 15.87
N ALA A 43 -5.38 17.24 17.06
CA ALA A 43 -4.25 16.33 17.23
C ALA A 43 -4.52 14.98 16.56
N ALA A 44 -5.74 14.47 16.68
CA ALA A 44 -6.14 13.20 16.05
C ALA A 44 -6.10 13.31 14.53
N LYS A 45 -6.54 14.42 13.97
CA LYS A 45 -6.48 14.67 12.52
C LYS A 45 -5.03 14.77 12.03
N MET A 46 -4.16 15.39 12.79
CA MET A 46 -2.72 15.43 12.46
C MET A 46 -2.10 14.04 12.46
N PHE A 47 -2.44 13.24 13.45
CA PHE A 47 -1.97 11.84 13.52
C PHE A 47 -2.45 11.04 12.32
N LEU A 48 -3.72 11.21 11.94
CA LEU A 48 -4.28 10.54 10.76
C LEU A 48 -3.55 10.93 9.48
N ARG A 49 -3.24 12.22 9.31
CA ARG A 49 -2.49 12.70 8.15
C ARG A 49 -1.10 12.06 8.07
N ARG A 50 -0.42 11.91 9.22
CA ARG A 50 0.89 11.25 9.27
C ARG A 50 0.78 9.78 8.89
N LEU A 51 -0.27 9.11 9.37
CA LEU A 51 -0.54 7.71 9.02
C LEU A 51 -0.78 7.57 7.51
N GLN A 52 -1.57 8.46 6.94
CA GLN A 52 -1.84 8.45 5.50
C GLN A 52 -0.57 8.72 4.69
N ALA A 53 0.28 9.64 5.13
CA ALA A 53 1.56 9.92 4.45
C ALA A 53 2.49 8.71 4.51
N THR A 54 2.57 8.04 5.65
CA THR A 54 3.37 6.83 5.81
C THR A 54 2.83 5.70 4.92
N HIS A 55 1.51 5.54 4.87
CA HIS A 55 0.86 4.58 3.99
C HIS A 55 1.23 4.83 2.53
N ALA A 56 1.19 6.09 2.08
CA ALA A 56 1.56 6.46 0.72
C ALA A 56 3.01 6.09 0.39
N LYS A 57 3.92 6.26 1.34
CA LYS A 57 5.32 5.86 1.16
C LYS A 57 5.46 4.34 0.98
N HIS A 58 4.73 3.57 1.78
CA HIS A 58 4.77 2.11 1.66
C HIS A 58 4.13 1.63 0.37
N VAL A 59 3.08 2.30 -0.10
CA VAL A 59 2.50 2.01 -1.42
C VAL A 59 3.54 2.24 -2.52
N ALA A 60 4.28 3.34 -2.46
CA ALA A 60 5.33 3.64 -3.43
C ALA A 60 6.46 2.59 -3.38
N ASP A 61 6.83 2.12 -2.18
CA ASP A 61 7.83 1.07 -2.01
C ASP A 61 7.35 -0.25 -2.61
N ARG A 62 6.09 -0.60 -2.37
CA ARG A 62 5.48 -1.79 -2.97
C ARG A 62 5.52 -1.72 -4.49
N ASP A 63 5.17 -0.57 -5.05
CA ASP A 63 5.15 -0.38 -6.50
C ASP A 63 6.55 -0.54 -7.11
N ARG A 64 7.58 -0.05 -6.41
CA ARG A 64 8.97 -0.23 -6.84
C ARG A 64 9.39 -1.70 -6.82
N LEU A 65 9.03 -2.42 -5.76
CA LEU A 65 9.32 -3.85 -5.65
C LEU A 65 8.63 -4.64 -6.76
N PHE A 66 7.40 -4.27 -7.08
CA PHE A 66 6.66 -4.90 -8.18
C PHE A 66 7.33 -4.64 -9.52
N LYS A 67 7.76 -3.42 -9.77
CA LYS A 67 8.44 -3.08 -11.01
C LYS A 67 9.74 -3.85 -11.14
N GLU A 68 10.50 -3.97 -10.07
CA GLU A 68 11.74 -4.73 -10.06
C GLU A 68 11.47 -6.20 -10.34
N LEU A 69 10.46 -6.79 -9.71
CA LEU A 69 10.08 -8.18 -9.93
C LEU A 69 9.61 -8.40 -11.37
N ALA A 70 8.78 -7.50 -11.89
CA ALA A 70 8.29 -7.56 -13.27
C ALA A 70 9.43 -7.43 -14.28
N ASN A 71 10.40 -6.54 -14.04
CA ASN A 71 11.56 -6.38 -14.91
C ASN A 71 12.39 -7.66 -14.96
N ARG A 72 12.60 -8.32 -13.82
CA ARG A 72 13.32 -9.59 -13.77
C ARG A 72 12.58 -10.70 -14.49
N SER A 73 11.26 -10.74 -14.33
CA SER A 73 10.41 -11.71 -15.03
C SER A 73 10.38 -11.43 -16.53
N CYS A 74 10.33 -10.18 -16.94
CA CYS A 74 10.36 -9.79 -18.36
C CYS A 74 11.71 -10.08 -19.02
N ALA A 75 12.80 -9.93 -18.29
CA ALA A 75 14.13 -10.28 -18.79
C ALA A 75 14.22 -11.79 -19.06
N PHE A 76 13.43 -12.59 -18.37
CA PHE A 76 13.38 -14.03 -18.50
C PHE A 76 12.35 -14.49 -19.54
N LEU A 77 11.23 -13.78 -19.65
CA LEU A 77 10.11 -14.10 -20.54
C LEU A 77 9.99 -13.04 -21.62
N SER A 78 10.89 -13.04 -22.58
CA SER A 78 10.79 -12.11 -23.71
C SER A 78 9.46 -12.32 -24.44
N GLY A 79 8.53 -11.41 -24.31
CA GLY A 79 7.25 -11.43 -25.01
C GLY A 79 6.00 -11.66 -24.15
N GLY A 80 6.13 -11.60 -22.82
CA GLY A 80 4.99 -11.82 -21.92
C GLY A 80 4.13 -10.58 -21.71
N ASP A 81 3.41 -10.11 -22.70
CA ASP A 81 2.51 -8.97 -22.56
C ASP A 81 1.32 -9.26 -21.63
N GLY A 82 0.87 -10.51 -21.59
CA GLY A 82 -0.23 -10.93 -20.72
C GLY A 82 0.06 -10.82 -19.24
N GLY A 83 1.31 -11.05 -18.85
CA GLY A 83 1.74 -10.88 -17.45
C GLY A 83 1.73 -9.43 -17.01
N ARG A 84 1.94 -8.52 -17.93
CA ARG A 84 1.96 -7.09 -17.66
C ARG A 84 0.56 -6.56 -17.29
N GLU A 85 -0.47 -7.03 -17.96
CA GLU A 85 -1.85 -6.63 -17.66
C GLU A 85 -2.30 -7.12 -16.29
N GLN A 86 -2.00 -8.38 -15.94
CA GLN A 86 -2.34 -8.92 -14.63
C GLN A 86 -1.63 -8.17 -13.52
N TRP A 87 -0.39 -7.80 -13.75
CA TRP A 87 0.40 -7.04 -12.79
C TRP A 87 -0.21 -5.65 -12.53
N LEU A 88 -0.64 -4.96 -13.59
CA LEU A 88 -1.31 -3.67 -13.47
C LEU A 88 -2.64 -3.77 -12.74
N LYS A 89 -3.42 -4.82 -13.02
CA LYS A 89 -4.69 -5.08 -12.32
C LYS A 89 -4.48 -5.32 -10.84
N TRP A 90 -3.40 -6.00 -10.49
CA TRP A 90 -3.09 -6.28 -9.11
C TRP A 90 -2.68 -5.00 -8.37
N ILE A 91 -1.89 -4.13 -8.98
CA ILE A 91 -1.54 -2.82 -8.43
C ILE A 91 -2.81 -1.99 -8.22
N TRP A 92 -3.70 -2.00 -9.20
CA TRP A 92 -4.96 -1.26 -9.13
C TRP A 92 -5.84 -1.70 -7.97
N ARG A 93 -5.91 -2.99 -7.69
CA ARG A 93 -6.66 -3.51 -6.54
C ARG A 93 -6.05 -3.12 -5.20
N GLY A 94 -4.75 -2.93 -5.16
CA GLY A 94 -4.04 -2.53 -3.95
C GLY A 94 -3.97 -1.04 -3.71
N SER A 95 -4.32 -0.21 -4.68
CA SER A 95 -4.32 1.25 -4.54
C SER A 95 -5.75 1.76 -4.43
N TYR A 96 -6.01 2.42 -3.37
CA TYR A 96 -7.29 3.05 -3.12
C TYR A 96 -7.28 4.48 -3.61
#